data_63d9b6859aeced55d81aad55f6706694
#
_entry.id   63d9b6859aeced55d81aad55f6706694
#
_cell.length_a   1.000
_cell.length_b   1.000
_cell.length_c   1.000
_cell.angle_alpha   90.00
_cell.angle_beta   90.00
_cell.angle_gamma   90.00
#
_symmetry.space_group_name_H-M   'P 1'
#
loop_
_entity.id
_entity.type
_entity.pdbx_description
1 polymer ?
#
loop_
_entity_poly.entity_id
_entity_poly.type
_entity_poly.pdbx_seq_one_letter_code
_entity_poly.pdbx_strand_id
1 'polypeptide(L)'
;MKNTEINIRDPFVLVEDGTYYMYGTRAATCWGAADGFDCYVSKDMEDWDGPFEVFHKPEDFWADRNCWAPEVHKYRGFYYMFATFKDSSVHGGTAILKSESPLGPFVMYSDRQITPRDWECIDGTFYVSPDGTPYMVFVHEWVQISDGSICAVELSRDLKEAVSEPVTLFHASEAVGWVQTITNKNRPGLHYVTDGPYLYRTGGGRLIMLWSSFGKEGYTEALAYSDNGDITGKWTQDDRLLFLKDGGHGMIFESISGELYLTLHTPNEHLKEHPVFYRLIEEEDTLRVAELS
;
A
#
# COMPACT_ATOMS: atom_id res chain seq x y z
N MET A 1 -2.49 6.00 23.05
CA MET A 1 -3.39 6.82 22.21
C MET A 1 -4.37 5.92 21.49
N LYS A 2 -5.56 6.40 21.15
CA LYS A 2 -6.55 5.64 20.39
C LYS A 2 -6.34 5.84 18.88
N ASN A 3 -6.88 4.93 18.05
CA ASN A 3 -6.80 5.00 16.58
C ASN A 3 -7.17 6.38 16.03
N THR A 4 -8.25 6.97 16.56
CA THR A 4 -8.77 8.28 16.14
C THR A 4 -7.87 9.46 16.52
N GLU A 5 -6.84 9.23 17.34
CA GLU A 5 -5.84 10.23 17.72
C GLU A 5 -4.56 10.11 16.89
N ILE A 6 -4.45 9.05 16.06
CA ILE A 6 -3.31 8.79 15.19
C ILE A 6 -3.63 9.33 13.80
N ASN A 7 -2.96 10.41 13.42
CA ASN A 7 -3.21 11.07 12.14
C ASN A 7 -2.22 10.58 11.08
N ILE A 8 -2.55 9.46 10.46
CA ILE A 8 -1.80 8.85 9.36
C ILE A 8 -2.72 8.46 8.21
N ARG A 9 -2.14 8.37 7.01
CA ARG A 9 -2.70 7.73 5.82
C ARG A 9 -2.02 6.39 5.59
N ASP A 10 -2.61 5.56 4.73
CA ASP A 10 -1.98 4.36 4.19
C ASP A 10 -1.45 3.43 5.30
N PRO A 11 -2.31 3.05 6.28
CA PRO A 11 -1.84 2.27 7.42
C PRO A 11 -1.47 0.86 6.99
N PHE A 12 -0.29 0.42 7.42
CA PHE A 12 0.22 -0.93 7.24
C PHE A 12 0.51 -1.57 8.60
N VAL A 13 0.02 -2.78 8.85
CA VAL A 13 0.19 -3.48 10.12
C VAL A 13 1.03 -4.75 9.94
N LEU A 14 2.17 -4.79 10.60
CA LEU A 14 2.96 -6.00 10.80
C LEU A 14 2.61 -6.60 12.16
N VAL A 15 2.31 -7.90 12.18
CA VAL A 15 2.09 -8.66 13.42
C VAL A 15 3.29 -9.57 13.66
N GLU A 16 3.99 -9.35 14.77
CA GLU A 16 5.20 -10.09 15.11
C GLU A 16 5.30 -10.30 16.62
N ASP A 17 5.56 -11.52 17.06
CA ASP A 17 5.76 -11.90 18.48
C ASP A 17 4.67 -11.35 19.43
N GLY A 18 3.41 -11.48 19.03
CA GLY A 18 2.26 -11.00 19.81
C GLY A 18 2.22 -9.47 19.97
N THR A 19 2.68 -8.75 18.95
CA THR A 19 2.71 -7.28 18.91
C THR A 19 2.28 -6.81 17.53
N TYR A 20 1.47 -5.76 17.49
CA TYR A 20 1.10 -5.04 16.29
C TYR A 20 2.05 -3.85 16.12
N TYR A 21 2.63 -3.72 14.94
CA TYR A 21 3.45 -2.58 14.52
C TYR A 21 2.74 -1.91 13.37
N MET A 22 2.24 -0.70 13.56
CA MET A 22 1.53 0.06 12.55
C MET A 22 2.38 1.18 12.01
N TYR A 23 2.53 1.21 10.70
CA TYR A 23 3.23 2.25 9.95
C TYR A 23 2.21 3.03 9.13
N GLY A 24 2.62 4.20 8.61
CA GLY A 24 1.77 4.98 7.72
C GLY A 24 2.44 6.27 7.28
N THR A 25 1.83 6.90 6.29
CA THR A 25 2.22 8.23 5.84
C THR A 25 1.86 9.26 6.90
N ARG A 26 2.81 10.09 7.33
CA ARG A 26 2.55 11.22 8.23
C ARG A 26 1.59 12.20 7.54
N ALA A 27 0.34 12.34 8.01
CA ALA A 27 -0.65 13.18 7.35
C ALA A 27 -0.23 14.66 7.31
N ALA A 28 0.46 15.13 8.34
CA ALA A 28 0.92 16.53 8.44
C ALA A 28 1.91 16.93 7.32
N THR A 29 2.71 16.00 6.80
CA THR A 29 3.76 16.26 5.80
C THR A 29 3.52 15.57 4.47
N CYS A 30 2.39 14.87 4.31
CA CYS A 30 2.14 14.02 3.13
C CYS A 30 2.12 14.80 1.80
N TRP A 31 1.78 16.08 1.79
CA TRP A 31 1.70 16.89 0.56
C TRP A 31 2.86 17.86 0.38
N GLY A 32 3.95 17.69 1.09
CA GLY A 32 5.07 18.63 1.07
C GLY A 32 6.41 18.00 1.36
N ALA A 33 7.30 18.82 1.91
CA ALA A 33 8.56 18.34 2.42
C ALA A 33 8.30 17.33 3.53
N ALA A 34 8.87 16.15 3.41
CA ALA A 34 8.74 15.06 4.34
C ALA A 34 10.11 14.56 4.79
N ASP A 35 10.18 14.07 5.99
CA ASP A 35 11.43 13.78 6.68
C ASP A 35 11.56 12.32 7.12
N GLY A 36 10.50 11.53 7.09
CA GLY A 36 10.59 10.13 7.48
C GLY A 36 9.26 9.44 7.76
N PHE A 37 9.36 8.33 8.49
CA PHE A 37 8.24 7.50 8.89
C PHE A 37 8.27 7.16 10.36
N ASP A 38 7.07 6.95 10.93
CA ASP A 38 6.85 6.51 12.28
C ASP A 38 6.25 5.11 12.35
N CYS A 39 6.42 4.47 13.49
CA CYS A 39 5.73 3.25 13.89
C CYS A 39 4.93 3.50 15.16
N TYR A 40 3.76 2.89 15.25
CA TYR A 40 2.95 2.81 16.45
C TYR A 40 2.85 1.34 16.88
N VAL A 41 2.88 1.08 18.19
CA VAL A 41 2.93 -0.28 18.74
C VAL A 41 1.72 -0.54 19.62
N SER A 42 1.09 -1.70 19.45
CA SER A 42 -0.05 -2.12 20.26
C SER A 42 0.00 -3.60 20.61
N LYS A 43 -0.74 -3.99 21.65
CA LYS A 43 -1.02 -5.38 22.02
C LYS A 43 -2.47 -5.81 21.77
N ASP A 44 -3.36 -4.86 21.49
CA ASP A 44 -4.81 -5.07 21.45
C ASP A 44 -5.51 -4.34 20.28
N MET A 45 -4.80 -3.56 19.46
CA MET A 45 -5.30 -2.70 18.40
C MET A 45 -6.20 -1.54 18.88
N GLU A 46 -6.31 -1.33 20.18
CA GLU A 46 -7.10 -0.26 20.78
C GLU A 46 -6.23 0.84 21.36
N ASP A 47 -5.21 0.44 22.13
CA ASP A 47 -4.25 1.35 22.76
C ASP A 47 -2.89 1.25 22.08
N TRP A 48 -2.40 2.37 21.59
CA TRP A 48 -1.16 2.47 20.82
C TRP A 48 -0.13 3.33 21.54
N ASP A 49 1.10 2.84 21.57
CA ASP A 49 2.28 3.59 22.00
C ASP A 49 2.99 4.14 20.75
N GLY A 50 3.54 5.33 20.85
CA GLY A 50 4.24 6.01 19.76
C GLY A 50 3.90 7.51 19.68
N PRO A 51 4.28 8.20 18.58
CA PRO A 51 5.03 7.66 17.44
C PRO A 51 6.49 7.34 17.80
N PHE A 52 7.01 6.26 17.25
CA PHE A 52 8.45 5.95 17.27
C PHE A 52 9.00 6.20 15.86
N GLU A 53 9.92 7.14 15.71
CA GLU A 53 10.54 7.38 14.41
C GLU A 53 11.40 6.17 14.01
N VAL A 54 11.03 5.53 12.89
CA VAL A 54 11.69 4.32 12.38
C VAL A 54 12.57 4.59 11.16
N PHE A 55 12.33 5.68 10.47
CA PHE A 55 13.18 6.20 9.40
C PHE A 55 13.22 7.72 9.46
N HIS A 56 14.40 8.27 9.47
CA HIS A 56 14.66 9.69 9.24
C HIS A 56 15.47 9.88 7.98
N LYS A 57 14.99 10.75 7.09
CA LYS A 57 15.60 11.01 5.79
C LYS A 57 16.97 11.68 5.98
N PRO A 58 18.08 11.10 5.48
CA PRO A 58 19.38 11.75 5.48
C PRO A 58 19.39 13.08 4.71
N GLU A 59 20.31 13.98 5.02
CA GLU A 59 20.43 15.29 4.33
C GLU A 59 20.73 15.13 2.83
N ASP A 60 21.49 14.11 2.45
CA ASP A 60 21.87 13.79 1.06
C ASP A 60 20.92 12.79 0.39
N PHE A 61 19.72 12.60 0.94
CA PHE A 61 18.73 11.70 0.37
C PHE A 61 18.27 12.19 -1.01
N TRP A 62 18.06 11.23 -1.93
CA TRP A 62 17.74 11.53 -3.33
C TRP A 62 16.35 12.16 -3.56
N ALA A 63 15.47 12.12 -2.56
CA ALA A 63 14.12 12.69 -2.62
C ALA A 63 13.97 13.84 -1.62
N ASP A 64 13.21 14.87 -2.00
CA ASP A 64 13.02 16.07 -1.20
C ASP A 64 11.61 16.20 -0.61
N ARG A 65 10.67 15.34 -1.02
CA ARG A 65 9.25 15.41 -0.63
C ARG A 65 8.57 14.05 -0.60
N ASN A 66 7.34 14.06 -0.06
CA ASN A 66 6.37 12.99 -0.19
C ASN A 66 6.93 11.60 0.22
N CYS A 67 7.18 11.41 1.52
CA CYS A 67 7.39 10.09 2.07
C CYS A 67 6.01 9.43 2.24
N TRP A 68 5.67 8.44 1.39
CA TRP A 68 4.33 7.85 1.32
C TRP A 68 4.34 6.34 1.46
N ALA A 69 3.21 5.82 1.99
CA ALA A 69 2.82 4.42 2.00
C ALA A 69 3.96 3.45 2.39
N PRO A 70 4.48 3.54 3.63
CA PRO A 70 5.51 2.62 4.09
C PRO A 70 4.88 1.26 4.43
N GLU A 71 5.27 0.21 3.74
CA GLU A 71 4.90 -1.17 4.01
C GLU A 71 6.09 -1.96 4.54
N VAL A 72 5.96 -2.62 5.67
CA VAL A 72 7.07 -3.38 6.29
C VAL A 72 6.82 -4.87 6.25
N HIS A 73 7.62 -5.56 5.46
CA HIS A 73 7.55 -7.01 5.27
C HIS A 73 8.75 -7.72 5.86
N LYS A 74 8.51 -8.85 6.57
CA LYS A 74 9.58 -9.72 7.03
C LYS A 74 9.98 -10.69 5.94
N TYR A 75 11.26 -10.70 5.55
CA TYR A 75 11.76 -11.61 4.54
C TYR A 75 13.17 -12.06 4.90
N ARG A 76 13.41 -13.38 4.92
CA ARG A 76 14.72 -14.01 5.21
C ARG A 76 15.41 -13.46 6.46
N GLY A 77 14.63 -13.23 7.52
CA GLY A 77 15.14 -12.83 8.83
C GLY A 77 15.40 -11.33 9.02
N PHE A 78 15.06 -10.50 8.03
CA PHE A 78 15.14 -9.05 8.08
C PHE A 78 13.78 -8.41 7.79
N TYR A 79 13.66 -7.12 8.14
CA TYR A 79 12.49 -6.31 7.83
C TYR A 79 12.83 -5.37 6.68
N TYR A 80 11.97 -5.36 5.66
CA TYR A 80 12.12 -4.52 4.48
C TYR A 80 10.92 -3.58 4.40
N MET A 81 11.22 -2.29 4.32
CA MET A 81 10.20 -1.26 4.13
C MET A 81 10.19 -0.87 2.66
N PHE A 82 9.04 -1.04 2.02
CA PHE A 82 8.75 -0.52 0.69
C PHE A 82 8.06 0.81 0.87
N ALA A 83 8.61 1.89 0.34
CA ALA A 83 8.06 3.21 0.55
C ALA A 83 8.26 4.10 -0.69
N THR A 84 7.30 4.95 -0.93
CA THR A 84 7.32 5.93 -2.03
C THR A 84 8.02 7.20 -1.59
N PHE A 85 8.89 7.69 -2.45
CA PHE A 85 9.57 8.98 -2.30
C PHE A 85 9.48 9.77 -3.60
N LYS A 86 9.31 11.09 -3.49
CA LYS A 86 9.25 11.99 -4.63
C LYS A 86 10.30 13.10 -4.54
N ASP A 87 10.68 13.63 -5.67
CA ASP A 87 11.60 14.74 -5.79
C ASP A 87 11.05 15.79 -6.77
N SER A 88 11.51 17.03 -6.66
CA SER A 88 11.08 18.11 -7.54
C SER A 88 11.67 18.02 -8.95
N SER A 89 12.73 17.27 -9.14
CA SER A 89 13.53 17.20 -10.36
C SER A 89 13.49 15.84 -11.07
N VAL A 90 13.00 14.80 -10.40
CA VAL A 90 12.92 13.43 -10.94
C VAL A 90 11.59 12.79 -10.59
N HIS A 91 11.20 11.80 -11.37
CA HIS A 91 9.98 11.03 -11.10
C HIS A 91 10.04 10.31 -9.75
N GLY A 92 8.90 10.28 -9.06
CA GLY A 92 8.73 9.54 -7.84
C GLY A 92 8.76 8.03 -8.04
N GLY A 93 9.00 7.29 -6.97
CA GLY A 93 8.96 5.84 -7.04
C GLY A 93 9.20 5.16 -5.70
N THR A 94 8.94 3.87 -5.67
CA THR A 94 9.11 3.03 -4.48
C THR A 94 10.56 2.56 -4.37
N ALA A 95 11.15 2.83 -3.21
CA ALA A 95 12.46 2.33 -2.81
C ALA A 95 12.32 1.30 -1.69
N ILE A 96 13.37 0.52 -1.47
CA ILE A 96 13.42 -0.49 -0.42
C ILE A 96 14.44 -0.07 0.65
N LEU A 97 13.99 -0.04 1.89
CA LEU A 97 14.80 0.17 3.08
C LEU A 97 14.86 -1.14 3.87
N LYS A 98 15.87 -1.29 4.73
CA LYS A 98 16.10 -2.51 5.50
C LYS A 98 16.40 -2.21 6.94
N SER A 99 15.94 -3.10 7.85
CA SER A 99 16.26 -3.08 9.27
C SER A 99 16.39 -4.51 9.83
N GLU A 100 17.03 -4.64 10.98
CA GLU A 100 17.03 -5.86 11.80
C GLU A 100 15.86 -5.90 12.80
N SER A 101 15.13 -4.80 12.94
CA SER A 101 14.03 -4.63 13.89
C SER A 101 12.82 -4.02 13.21
N PRO A 102 11.57 -4.39 13.58
CA PRO A 102 10.37 -3.71 13.10
C PRO A 102 10.31 -2.23 13.57
N LEU A 103 11.00 -1.88 14.65
CA LEU A 103 11.13 -0.50 15.13
C LEU A 103 12.32 0.25 14.51
N GLY A 104 12.91 -0.28 13.44
CA GLY A 104 14.02 0.38 12.78
C GLY A 104 15.33 0.37 13.60
N PRO A 105 16.27 1.30 13.33
CA PRO A 105 16.15 2.24 12.23
C PRO A 105 16.19 1.54 10.87
N PHE A 106 15.32 1.96 9.96
CA PHE A 106 15.40 1.55 8.57
C PHE A 106 16.43 2.40 7.83
N VAL A 107 17.23 1.77 6.99
CA VAL A 107 18.24 2.44 6.15
C VAL A 107 18.03 2.05 4.71
N MET A 108 18.38 2.93 3.76
CA MET A 108 18.29 2.62 2.34
C MET A 108 19.01 1.30 2.04
N TYR A 109 18.33 0.42 1.33
CA TYR A 109 18.83 -0.88 0.91
C TYR A 109 19.01 -0.99 -0.60
N SER A 110 18.02 -0.54 -1.37
CA SER A 110 18.19 -0.29 -2.81
C SER A 110 19.03 0.97 -3.03
N ASP A 111 19.69 1.06 -4.18
CA ASP A 111 20.44 2.27 -4.55
C ASP A 111 19.53 3.51 -4.59
N ARG A 112 18.35 3.35 -5.18
CA ARG A 112 17.31 4.36 -5.34
C ARG A 112 15.94 3.67 -5.41
N GLN A 113 14.93 4.29 -6.10
CA GLN A 113 13.69 3.58 -6.40
C GLN A 113 13.94 2.34 -7.26
N ILE A 114 13.19 1.28 -6.98
CA ILE A 114 13.17 0.02 -7.74
C ILE A 114 12.25 0.13 -8.97
N THR A 115 11.18 0.92 -8.85
CA THR A 115 10.26 1.22 -9.96
C THR A 115 10.98 1.95 -11.09
N PRO A 116 10.47 1.89 -12.34
CA PRO A 116 11.12 2.53 -13.50
C PRO A 116 11.40 4.01 -13.26
N ARG A 117 12.61 4.45 -13.57
CA ARG A 117 13.07 5.82 -13.26
C ARG A 117 12.45 6.91 -14.14
N ASP A 118 11.88 6.54 -15.26
CA ASP A 118 11.20 7.40 -16.23
C ASP A 118 9.66 7.39 -16.04
N TRP A 119 9.17 6.65 -15.05
CA TRP A 119 7.76 6.58 -14.68
C TRP A 119 7.48 7.31 -13.36
N GLU A 120 6.31 7.94 -13.26
CA GLU A 120 5.75 8.35 -11.96
C GLU A 120 5.11 7.15 -11.31
N CYS A 121 5.76 6.62 -10.28
CA CYS A 121 5.30 5.41 -9.58
C CYS A 121 5.11 5.67 -8.09
N ILE A 122 4.13 4.98 -7.52
CA ILE A 122 3.83 5.02 -6.09
C ILE A 122 3.44 3.63 -5.58
N ASP A 123 3.33 3.48 -4.26
CA ASP A 123 2.62 2.42 -3.54
C ASP A 123 3.09 1.01 -3.91
N GLY A 124 4.41 0.79 -3.82
CA GLY A 124 4.97 -0.54 -4.07
C GLY A 124 4.75 -1.47 -2.90
N THR A 125 4.06 -2.59 -3.12
CA THR A 125 3.88 -3.69 -2.17
C THR A 125 4.72 -4.91 -2.54
N PHE A 126 5.03 -5.72 -1.54
CA PHE A 126 5.85 -6.93 -1.69
C PHE A 126 4.99 -8.19 -1.82
N TYR A 127 5.30 -9.01 -2.79
CA TYR A 127 4.64 -10.31 -2.98
C TYR A 127 5.68 -11.39 -3.30
N VAL A 128 5.48 -12.59 -2.75
CA VAL A 128 6.27 -13.77 -3.10
C VAL A 128 5.33 -14.79 -3.73
N SER A 129 5.59 -15.17 -4.98
CA SER A 129 4.79 -16.16 -5.68
C SER A 129 4.99 -17.57 -5.11
N PRO A 130 4.10 -18.54 -5.41
CA PRO A 130 4.21 -19.90 -4.88
C PRO A 130 5.53 -20.63 -5.22
N ASP A 131 6.20 -20.24 -6.29
CA ASP A 131 7.51 -20.79 -6.68
C ASP A 131 8.69 -20.12 -5.95
N GLY A 132 8.41 -19.12 -5.10
CA GLY A 132 9.39 -18.38 -4.33
C GLY A 132 9.99 -17.18 -5.04
N THR A 133 9.46 -16.78 -6.18
CA THR A 133 9.90 -15.58 -6.90
C THR A 133 9.34 -14.32 -6.21
N PRO A 134 10.20 -13.37 -5.80
CA PRO A 134 9.75 -12.13 -5.20
C PRO A 134 9.34 -11.10 -6.28
N TYR A 135 8.27 -10.38 -6.03
CA TYR A 135 7.74 -9.30 -6.86
C TYR A 135 7.54 -8.02 -6.06
N MET A 136 7.66 -6.89 -6.74
CA MET A 136 7.04 -5.63 -6.33
C MET A 136 5.84 -5.39 -7.23
N VAL A 137 4.66 -5.17 -6.62
CA VAL A 137 3.47 -4.68 -7.31
C VAL A 137 3.32 -3.22 -6.96
N PHE A 138 3.08 -2.36 -7.94
CA PHE A 138 3.14 -0.91 -7.75
C PHE A 138 2.19 -0.19 -8.71
N VAL A 139 1.96 1.07 -8.46
CA VAL A 139 1.15 1.96 -9.30
C VAL A 139 2.03 2.72 -10.29
N HIS A 140 1.65 2.70 -11.58
CA HIS A 140 2.05 3.72 -12.54
C HIS A 140 0.98 4.82 -12.53
N GLU A 141 1.35 5.98 -12.05
CA GLU A 141 0.45 7.01 -11.56
C GLU A 141 -0.29 7.75 -12.68
N TRP A 142 -1.59 8.00 -12.48
CA TRP A 142 -2.44 8.76 -13.40
C TRP A 142 -1.90 10.15 -13.75
N VAL A 143 -1.08 10.74 -12.90
CA VAL A 143 -0.44 12.04 -13.16
C VAL A 143 0.47 12.01 -14.37
N GLN A 144 0.94 10.84 -14.79
CA GLN A 144 1.73 10.68 -16.02
C GLN A 144 0.90 10.10 -17.18
N ILE A 145 0.06 9.08 -16.91
CA ILE A 145 -0.61 8.31 -17.97
C ILE A 145 -2.11 8.52 -18.09
N SER A 146 -2.72 9.38 -17.22
CA SER A 146 -4.15 9.69 -17.13
C SER A 146 -5.04 8.54 -16.65
N ASP A 147 -4.87 7.34 -17.15
CA ASP A 147 -5.53 6.12 -16.70
C ASP A 147 -4.53 5.32 -15.88
N GLY A 148 -4.52 5.54 -14.55
CA GLY A 148 -3.61 4.87 -13.64
C GLY A 148 -3.63 3.36 -13.81
N SER A 149 -2.50 2.71 -13.62
CA SER A 149 -2.40 1.27 -13.76
C SER A 149 -1.67 0.62 -12.59
N ILE A 150 -2.05 -0.62 -12.29
CA ILE A 150 -1.28 -1.49 -11.40
C ILE A 150 -0.32 -2.32 -12.25
N CYS A 151 0.95 -2.30 -11.84
CA CYS A 151 2.04 -2.97 -12.52
C CYS A 151 2.78 -3.91 -11.58
N ALA A 152 3.52 -4.85 -12.13
CA ALA A 152 4.39 -5.74 -11.37
C ALA A 152 5.78 -5.84 -12.01
N VAL A 153 6.80 -6.04 -11.18
CA VAL A 153 8.16 -6.31 -11.59
C VAL A 153 8.75 -7.41 -10.72
N GLU A 154 9.50 -8.34 -11.32
CA GLU A 154 10.25 -9.34 -10.56
C GLU A 154 11.45 -8.70 -9.88
N LEU A 155 11.66 -9.04 -8.61
CA LEU A 155 12.80 -8.60 -7.82
C LEU A 155 13.91 -9.66 -7.80
N SER A 156 15.14 -9.21 -7.65
CA SER A 156 16.24 -10.10 -7.26
C SER A 156 15.92 -10.77 -5.92
N ARG A 157 16.44 -11.99 -5.71
CA ARG A 157 16.14 -12.76 -4.48
C ARG A 157 16.62 -12.08 -3.19
N ASP A 158 17.52 -11.13 -3.29
CA ASP A 158 17.98 -10.29 -2.18
C ASP A 158 17.24 -8.96 -2.09
N LEU A 159 16.26 -8.71 -2.97
CA LEU A 159 15.42 -7.51 -3.04
C LEU A 159 16.16 -6.21 -3.36
N LYS A 160 17.36 -6.26 -3.96
CA LYS A 160 18.12 -5.03 -4.25
C LYS A 160 17.73 -4.33 -5.52
N GLU A 161 17.21 -5.06 -6.49
CA GLU A 161 16.92 -4.55 -7.83
C GLU A 161 15.76 -5.28 -8.49
N ALA A 162 15.15 -4.63 -9.47
CA ALA A 162 14.24 -5.27 -10.40
C ALA A 162 15.05 -6.06 -11.43
N VAL A 163 14.63 -7.28 -11.73
CA VAL A 163 15.33 -8.20 -12.67
C VAL A 163 14.50 -8.51 -13.92
N SER A 164 13.31 -7.92 -14.04
CA SER A 164 12.46 -7.99 -15.23
C SER A 164 12.01 -6.61 -15.69
N GLU A 165 11.50 -6.52 -16.92
CA GLU A 165 10.71 -5.36 -17.33
C GLU A 165 9.37 -5.35 -16.57
N PRO A 166 8.81 -4.16 -16.29
CA PRO A 166 7.52 -4.05 -15.64
C PRO A 166 6.40 -4.54 -16.56
N VAL A 167 5.41 -5.21 -15.98
CA VAL A 167 4.21 -5.67 -16.69
C VAL A 167 3.00 -4.98 -16.10
N THR A 168 2.16 -4.37 -16.94
CA THR A 168 0.86 -3.84 -16.54
C THR A 168 -0.10 -4.99 -16.27
N LEU A 169 -0.68 -5.03 -15.08
CA LEU A 169 -1.66 -6.04 -14.69
C LEU A 169 -3.08 -5.62 -15.11
N PHE A 170 -3.43 -4.36 -14.87
CA PHE A 170 -4.68 -3.75 -15.33
C PHE A 170 -4.64 -2.21 -15.19
N HIS A 171 -5.58 -1.54 -15.86
CA HIS A 171 -5.84 -0.10 -15.74
C HIS A 171 -7.09 0.15 -14.88
N ALA A 172 -7.16 1.31 -14.22
CA ALA A 172 -8.31 1.67 -13.40
C ALA A 172 -9.62 1.69 -14.20
N SER A 173 -9.59 2.15 -15.44
CA SER A 173 -10.76 2.18 -16.33
C SER A 173 -11.39 0.81 -16.62
N GLU A 174 -10.69 -0.29 -16.36
CA GLU A 174 -11.22 -1.65 -16.49
C GLU A 174 -12.27 -1.98 -15.42
N ALA A 175 -12.31 -1.24 -14.31
CA ALA A 175 -13.31 -1.40 -13.24
C ALA A 175 -14.61 -0.63 -13.55
N VAL A 176 -15.19 -0.89 -14.71
CA VAL A 176 -16.32 -0.15 -15.30
C VAL A 176 -17.54 -0.04 -14.39
N GLY A 177 -17.74 -1.01 -13.50
CA GLY A 177 -18.92 -1.06 -12.63
C GLY A 177 -18.97 0.02 -11.56
N TRP A 178 -17.82 0.55 -11.12
CA TRP A 178 -17.77 1.43 -9.96
C TRP A 178 -16.80 2.62 -10.07
N VAL A 179 -15.67 2.49 -10.77
CA VAL A 179 -14.64 3.52 -10.82
C VAL A 179 -15.18 4.81 -11.45
N GLN A 180 -14.82 5.95 -10.86
CA GLN A 180 -15.16 7.28 -11.35
C GLN A 180 -13.91 8.04 -11.77
N THR A 181 -14.06 8.90 -12.76
CA THR A 181 -13.00 9.82 -13.16
C THR A 181 -12.91 10.98 -12.19
N ILE A 182 -11.69 11.48 -12.02
CA ILE A 182 -11.43 12.74 -11.34
C ILE A 182 -11.03 13.82 -12.35
N THR A 183 -11.17 15.08 -11.94
CA THR A 183 -10.60 16.25 -12.64
C THR A 183 -9.53 16.88 -11.76
N ASN A 184 -8.49 17.41 -12.40
CA ASN A 184 -7.45 18.13 -11.69
C ASN A 184 -7.21 19.47 -12.34
N LYS A 185 -7.20 20.57 -11.56
CA LYS A 185 -7.02 21.95 -12.08
C LYS A 185 -5.70 22.18 -12.80
N ASN A 186 -4.68 21.41 -12.47
CA ASN A 186 -3.33 21.52 -13.05
C ASN A 186 -3.10 20.54 -14.22
N ARG A 187 -4.06 19.63 -14.46
CA ARG A 187 -4.00 18.61 -15.52
C ARG A 187 -5.36 18.52 -16.20
N PRO A 188 -5.55 19.13 -17.37
CA PRO A 188 -6.81 19.06 -18.09
C PRO A 188 -7.17 17.64 -18.51
N GLY A 189 -8.45 17.30 -18.43
CA GLY A 189 -8.97 15.98 -18.82
C GLY A 189 -9.64 15.24 -17.68
N LEU A 190 -10.05 14.02 -17.97
CA LEU A 190 -10.58 13.05 -17.02
C LEU A 190 -9.48 12.04 -16.72
N HIS A 191 -9.31 11.72 -15.46
CA HIS A 191 -8.27 10.82 -14.99
C HIS A 191 -8.86 9.73 -14.11
N TYR A 192 -8.26 8.55 -14.16
CA TYR A 192 -8.59 7.43 -13.29
C TYR A 192 -7.43 7.17 -12.33
N VAL A 193 -7.72 7.13 -11.05
CA VAL A 193 -6.74 6.90 -9.99
C VAL A 193 -6.58 5.41 -9.73
N THR A 194 -5.36 4.97 -9.46
CA THR A 194 -5.04 3.68 -8.83
C THR A 194 -4.13 3.96 -7.64
N ASP A 195 -4.44 3.39 -6.50
CA ASP A 195 -3.62 3.51 -5.28
C ASP A 195 -3.58 2.17 -4.54
N GLY A 196 -2.58 1.98 -3.68
CA GLY A 196 -2.50 0.98 -2.62
C GLY A 196 -2.75 -0.48 -3.02
N PRO A 197 -2.07 -1.06 -4.04
CA PRO A 197 -2.22 -2.48 -4.31
C PRO A 197 -1.70 -3.30 -3.13
N TYR A 198 -2.49 -4.27 -2.67
CA TYR A 198 -2.08 -5.23 -1.66
C TYR A 198 -2.52 -6.64 -2.04
N LEU A 199 -1.65 -7.64 -1.91
CA LEU A 199 -1.91 -9.01 -2.33
C LEU A 199 -2.29 -9.90 -1.15
N TYR A 200 -3.39 -10.63 -1.31
CA TYR A 200 -3.85 -11.62 -0.35
C TYR A 200 -4.17 -12.94 -1.04
N ARG A 201 -3.71 -14.05 -0.47
CA ARG A 201 -4.05 -15.40 -0.95
C ARG A 201 -5.06 -16.04 -0.01
N THR A 202 -6.22 -16.39 -0.55
CA THR A 202 -7.27 -17.08 0.21
C THR A 202 -6.85 -18.49 0.64
N GLY A 203 -7.53 -19.04 1.62
CA GLY A 203 -7.35 -20.43 2.02
C GLY A 203 -7.62 -21.43 0.88
N GLY A 204 -8.47 -21.08 -0.08
CA GLY A 204 -8.72 -21.87 -1.30
C GLY A 204 -7.64 -21.69 -2.38
N GLY A 205 -6.68 -20.80 -2.17
CA GLY A 205 -5.54 -20.57 -3.08
C GLY A 205 -5.75 -19.49 -4.13
N ARG A 206 -6.88 -18.81 -4.14
CA ARG A 206 -7.13 -17.66 -5.05
C ARG A 206 -6.27 -16.48 -4.65
N LEU A 207 -5.63 -15.83 -5.60
CA LEU A 207 -4.91 -14.58 -5.37
C LEU A 207 -5.85 -13.40 -5.59
N ILE A 208 -5.99 -12.59 -4.55
CA ILE A 208 -6.79 -11.36 -4.53
C ILE A 208 -5.85 -10.17 -4.44
N MET A 209 -6.17 -9.09 -5.12
CA MET A 209 -5.55 -7.79 -4.95
C MET A 209 -6.59 -6.81 -4.40
N LEU A 210 -6.26 -6.19 -3.26
CA LEU A 210 -6.90 -4.96 -2.82
C LEU A 210 -6.32 -3.82 -3.62
N TRP A 211 -7.13 -2.84 -3.96
CA TRP A 211 -6.67 -1.58 -4.56
C TRP A 211 -7.73 -0.49 -4.38
N SER A 212 -7.29 0.74 -4.41
CA SER A 212 -8.16 1.89 -4.17
C SER A 212 -8.27 2.80 -5.39
N SER A 213 -9.43 3.43 -5.51
CA SER A 213 -9.73 4.48 -6.48
C SER A 213 -10.91 5.32 -5.98
N PHE A 214 -11.42 6.22 -6.83
CA PHE A 214 -12.62 6.98 -6.53
C PHE A 214 -13.86 6.30 -7.09
N GLY A 215 -14.83 6.05 -6.22
CA GLY A 215 -16.19 5.64 -6.54
C GLY A 215 -17.17 6.80 -6.41
N LYS A 216 -18.47 6.51 -6.48
CA LYS A 216 -19.54 7.54 -6.39
C LYS A 216 -19.55 8.28 -5.04
N GLU A 217 -19.16 7.62 -3.97
CA GLU A 217 -19.22 8.14 -2.60
C GLU A 217 -17.86 8.59 -2.07
N GLY A 218 -16.86 8.77 -2.96
CA GLY A 218 -15.52 9.20 -2.59
C GLY A 218 -14.48 8.11 -2.79
N TYR A 219 -13.41 8.18 -2.02
CA TYR A 219 -12.32 7.21 -2.04
C TYR A 219 -12.79 5.85 -1.52
N THR A 220 -12.40 4.77 -2.17
CA THR A 220 -13.01 3.46 -1.94
C THR A 220 -11.99 2.33 -2.12
N GLU A 221 -12.23 1.20 -1.45
CA GLU A 221 -11.43 -0.03 -1.55
C GLU A 221 -12.18 -1.09 -2.35
N ALA A 222 -11.49 -1.72 -3.29
CA ALA A 222 -12.05 -2.74 -4.18
C ALA A 222 -11.16 -3.98 -4.24
N LEU A 223 -11.69 -5.05 -4.86
CA LEU A 223 -10.99 -6.30 -5.08
C LEU A 223 -10.81 -6.58 -6.57
N ALA A 224 -9.66 -7.14 -6.91
CA ALA A 224 -9.42 -7.78 -8.19
C ALA A 224 -8.91 -9.21 -7.97
N TYR A 225 -9.16 -10.09 -8.94
CA TYR A 225 -8.87 -11.51 -8.83
C TYR A 225 -7.98 -11.99 -9.97
N SER A 226 -6.93 -12.73 -9.64
CA SER A 226 -6.13 -13.45 -10.63
C SER A 226 -6.80 -14.75 -11.05
N ASP A 227 -6.83 -15.04 -12.34
CA ASP A 227 -7.46 -16.24 -12.91
C ASP A 227 -6.62 -17.52 -12.76
N ASN A 228 -5.31 -17.38 -12.54
CA ASN A 228 -4.39 -18.51 -12.35
C ASN A 228 -3.87 -18.64 -10.91
N GLY A 229 -4.31 -17.76 -9.99
CA GLY A 229 -3.85 -17.74 -8.61
C GLY A 229 -2.43 -17.21 -8.43
N ASP A 230 -1.85 -16.51 -9.41
CA ASP A 230 -0.54 -15.88 -9.31
C ASP A 230 -0.53 -14.49 -9.96
N ILE A 231 0.57 -13.74 -9.76
CA ILE A 231 0.72 -12.36 -10.24
C ILE A 231 0.62 -12.27 -11.77
N THR A 232 1.08 -13.29 -12.47
CA THR A 232 1.09 -13.38 -13.94
C THR A 232 -0.27 -13.72 -14.55
N GLY A 233 -1.31 -13.95 -13.74
CA GLY A 233 -2.66 -14.22 -14.20
C GLY A 233 -3.32 -13.00 -14.84
N LYS A 234 -4.43 -13.26 -15.54
CA LYS A 234 -5.31 -12.19 -15.96
C LYS A 234 -6.15 -11.74 -14.79
N TRP A 235 -6.17 -10.43 -14.54
CA TRP A 235 -6.91 -9.82 -13.44
C TRP A 235 -8.34 -9.43 -13.86
N THR A 236 -9.29 -9.73 -12.99
CA THR A 236 -10.71 -9.40 -13.19
C THR A 236 -11.18 -8.57 -12.00
N GLN A 237 -11.84 -7.44 -12.26
CA GLN A 237 -12.35 -6.55 -11.24
C GLN A 237 -13.63 -7.10 -10.59
N ASP A 238 -13.77 -6.94 -9.27
CA ASP A 238 -15.07 -7.16 -8.60
C ASP A 238 -15.93 -5.89 -8.75
N ASP A 239 -17.20 -6.06 -9.05
CA ASP A 239 -18.17 -4.97 -9.06
C ASP A 239 -18.64 -4.58 -7.65
N ARG A 240 -18.38 -5.43 -6.66
CA ARG A 240 -18.67 -5.17 -5.24
C ARG A 240 -17.48 -4.49 -4.59
N LEU A 241 -17.73 -3.34 -4.00
CA LEU A 241 -16.72 -2.62 -3.24
C LEU A 241 -16.56 -3.22 -1.85
N LEU A 242 -15.32 -3.34 -1.40
CA LEU A 242 -15.01 -3.84 -0.06
C LEU A 242 -15.28 -2.76 0.99
N PHE A 243 -14.99 -1.49 0.67
CA PHE A 243 -15.25 -0.34 1.53
C PHE A 243 -15.68 0.87 0.70
N LEU A 244 -16.73 1.61 1.15
CA LEU A 244 -17.41 2.69 0.38
C LEU A 244 -17.48 4.03 1.12
N LYS A 245 -16.93 4.15 2.33
CA LYS A 245 -17.20 5.30 3.20
C LYS A 245 -16.06 6.32 3.21
N ASP A 246 -15.61 6.74 2.03
CA ASP A 246 -14.53 7.71 1.85
C ASP A 246 -13.25 7.29 2.57
N GLY A 247 -12.77 6.11 2.23
CA GLY A 247 -11.52 5.55 2.76
C GLY A 247 -10.98 4.46 1.87
N GLY A 248 -9.70 4.17 2.01
CA GLY A 248 -9.01 3.19 1.18
C GLY A 248 -7.52 3.12 1.52
N HIS A 249 -6.75 2.63 0.55
CA HIS A 249 -5.35 2.26 0.68
C HIS A 249 -5.17 1.28 1.84
N GLY A 250 -5.91 0.19 1.73
CA GLY A 250 -6.01 -0.81 2.77
C GLY A 250 -5.07 -1.98 2.58
N MET A 251 -4.79 -2.67 3.69
CA MET A 251 -4.10 -3.94 3.69
C MET A 251 -4.77 -4.94 4.63
N ILE A 252 -4.46 -6.22 4.45
CA ILE A 252 -5.03 -7.32 5.23
C ILE A 252 -3.95 -7.89 6.14
N PHE A 253 -4.30 -8.14 7.39
CA PHE A 253 -3.43 -8.85 8.33
C PHE A 253 -4.23 -9.85 9.18
N GLU A 254 -3.56 -10.88 9.64
CA GLU A 254 -4.08 -11.80 10.64
C GLU A 254 -3.72 -11.26 12.03
N SER A 255 -4.72 -11.13 12.89
CA SER A 255 -4.53 -10.67 14.27
C SER A 255 -3.82 -11.72 15.13
N ILE A 256 -3.36 -11.32 16.31
CA ILE A 256 -2.77 -12.22 17.32
C ILE A 256 -3.73 -13.38 17.69
N SER A 257 -5.04 -13.15 17.59
CA SER A 257 -6.08 -14.18 17.85
C SER A 257 -6.42 -15.05 16.63
N GLY A 258 -5.79 -14.82 15.46
CA GLY A 258 -6.02 -15.56 14.23
C GLY A 258 -7.23 -15.10 13.42
N GLU A 259 -7.76 -13.91 13.71
CA GLU A 259 -8.84 -13.29 12.93
C GLU A 259 -8.27 -12.38 11.84
N LEU A 260 -8.94 -12.37 10.69
CA LEU A 260 -8.54 -11.55 9.55
C LEU A 260 -9.10 -10.13 9.66
N TYR A 261 -8.25 -9.14 9.48
CA TYR A 261 -8.60 -7.73 9.53
C TYR A 261 -8.18 -6.98 8.28
N LEU A 262 -9.02 -6.03 7.88
CA LEU A 262 -8.70 -4.93 6.96
C LEU A 262 -8.33 -3.72 7.80
N THR A 263 -7.20 -3.10 7.52
CA THR A 263 -6.93 -1.72 7.94
C THR A 263 -6.90 -0.81 6.71
N LEU A 264 -7.39 0.41 6.85
CA LEU A 264 -7.33 1.47 5.85
C LEU A 264 -7.43 2.83 6.56
N HIS A 265 -7.19 3.92 5.85
CA HIS A 265 -7.48 5.24 6.40
C HIS A 265 -8.85 5.75 5.97
N THR A 266 -9.52 6.46 6.88
CA THR A 266 -10.79 7.18 6.64
C THR A 266 -10.92 8.34 7.63
N PRO A 267 -11.59 9.47 7.28
CA PRO A 267 -11.99 9.85 5.92
C PRO A 267 -10.76 10.17 5.05
N ASN A 268 -10.93 10.27 3.74
CA ASN A 268 -9.88 10.73 2.83
C ASN A 268 -9.84 12.29 2.78
N GLU A 269 -9.71 12.89 3.96
CA GLU A 269 -9.68 14.36 4.14
C GLU A 269 -8.44 14.76 4.92
N HIS A 270 -7.61 15.64 4.33
CA HIS A 270 -6.33 16.07 4.90
C HIS A 270 -6.42 16.51 6.36
N LEU A 271 -5.56 15.94 7.20
CA LEU A 271 -5.46 16.08 8.67
C LEU A 271 -6.64 15.48 9.46
N LYS A 272 -7.56 14.78 8.82
CA LYS A 272 -8.63 14.04 9.51
C LYS A 272 -8.49 12.53 9.36
N GLU A 273 -7.60 12.09 8.48
CA GLU A 273 -7.34 10.67 8.24
C GLU A 273 -6.84 10.00 9.52
N HIS A 274 -7.37 8.84 9.79
CA HIS A 274 -6.93 7.97 10.87
C HIS A 274 -7.11 6.50 10.48
N PRO A 275 -6.34 5.58 11.07
CA PRO A 275 -6.47 4.17 10.79
C PRO A 275 -7.75 3.61 11.41
N VAL A 276 -8.41 2.73 10.68
CA VAL A 276 -9.56 1.94 11.13
C VAL A 276 -9.31 0.47 10.90
N PHE A 277 -9.95 -0.37 11.72
CA PHE A 277 -9.82 -1.82 11.64
C PHE A 277 -11.20 -2.45 11.49
N TYR A 278 -11.36 -3.26 10.44
CA TYR A 278 -12.59 -4.00 10.18
C TYR A 278 -12.28 -5.48 10.11
N ARG A 279 -13.01 -6.28 10.87
CA ARG A 279 -12.92 -7.72 10.73
C ARG A 279 -13.36 -8.14 9.34
N LEU A 280 -12.56 -9.00 8.69
CA LEU A 280 -12.90 -9.62 7.43
C LEU A 280 -13.43 -11.03 7.62
N ILE A 281 -14.29 -11.44 6.71
CA ILE A 281 -14.76 -12.81 6.56
C ILE A 281 -14.35 -13.25 5.15
N GLU A 282 -13.62 -14.38 5.10
CA GLU A 282 -13.32 -15.07 3.86
C GLU A 282 -14.42 -16.10 3.59
N GLU A 283 -15.11 -15.98 2.49
CA GLU A 283 -16.16 -16.88 2.03
C GLU A 283 -16.04 -17.11 0.53
N GLU A 284 -16.11 -18.38 0.07
CA GLU A 284 -16.10 -18.72 -1.37
C GLU A 284 -14.95 -18.08 -2.17
N ASP A 285 -13.75 -18.07 -1.57
CA ASP A 285 -12.55 -17.44 -2.16
C ASP A 285 -12.68 -15.93 -2.46
N THR A 286 -13.50 -15.21 -1.70
CA THR A 286 -13.60 -13.75 -1.69
C THR A 286 -13.63 -13.21 -0.27
N LEU A 287 -13.63 -11.89 -0.14
CA LEU A 287 -13.59 -11.19 1.14
C LEU A 287 -14.80 -10.27 1.27
N ARG A 288 -15.29 -10.14 2.49
CA ARG A 288 -16.23 -9.09 2.87
C ARG A 288 -15.93 -8.57 4.28
N VAL A 289 -16.27 -7.32 4.52
CA VAL A 289 -16.24 -6.76 5.87
C VAL A 289 -17.35 -7.42 6.68
N ALA A 290 -17.03 -7.87 7.89
CA ALA A 290 -18.04 -8.35 8.83
C ALA A 290 -19.00 -7.20 9.20
N GLU A 291 -20.30 -7.50 9.29
CA GLU A 291 -21.24 -6.49 9.76
C GLU A 291 -20.83 -6.02 11.17
N LEU A 292 -20.86 -4.71 11.38
CA LEU A 292 -20.67 -4.14 12.69
C LEU A 292 -21.89 -4.56 13.54
N SER A 293 -21.65 -5.41 14.52
CA SER A 293 -22.67 -5.87 15.50
C SER A 293 -23.12 -4.73 16.39
#